data_aa4d45feaddf1fb55fcd25cdefcce24b
#
_entry.id   aa4d45feaddf1fb55fcd25cdefcce24b
#
_cell.length_a   1.000
_cell.length_b   1.000
_cell.length_c   1.000
_cell.angle_alpha   90.00
_cell.angle_beta   90.00
_cell.angle_gamma   90.00
#
_symmetry.space_group_name_H-M   'P 1'
#
loop_
_entity.id
_entity.type
_entity.pdbx_description
1 polymer ?
#
loop_
_entity_poly.entity_id
_entity_poly.type
_entity_poly.pdbx_seq_one_letter_code
_entity_poly.pdbx_strand_id
1 'polypeptide(L)'
;MSAAAVSIDRITPGLRPEGPAWGYQNWRRLLFLHWAVPVVALRRLVPRSFELDLHYGTAYVGVVPFVMEGVRPRLAPPATAMNFLETNVRTYVVKDGVPGVYFFSLEAASRLAVQVARLMFALPYHHASMRLEGGPESTRYRSRRSGSGALFNVHYSVGQALGPSLLGSLEHFLIERYWLFTEREGT
;
A
#
# COMPACT_ATOMS: atom_id res chain seq x y z
N MET A 1 9.19 -12.04 34.69
CA MET A 1 8.70 -10.67 34.49
C MET A 1 8.03 -10.63 33.13
N SER A 2 6.70 -10.57 33.10
CA SER A 2 5.93 -10.50 31.86
C SER A 2 6.14 -9.10 31.28
N ALA A 3 6.75 -8.99 30.09
CA ALA A 3 6.78 -7.73 29.37
C ALA A 3 5.31 -7.35 29.09
N ALA A 4 4.88 -6.19 29.58
CA ALA A 4 3.57 -5.66 29.26
C ALA A 4 3.49 -5.56 27.74
N ALA A 5 2.49 -6.21 27.14
CA ALA A 5 2.25 -6.10 25.70
C ALA A 5 2.04 -4.62 25.38
N VAL A 6 2.91 -4.05 24.55
CA VAL A 6 2.78 -2.66 24.10
C VAL A 6 1.46 -2.57 23.34
N SER A 7 0.56 -1.75 23.83
CA SER A 7 -0.73 -1.49 23.18
C SER A 7 -0.46 -0.78 21.86
N ILE A 8 -0.83 -1.40 20.73
CA ILE A 8 -0.68 -0.80 19.40
C ILE A 8 -1.75 0.28 19.22
N ASP A 9 -1.33 1.52 19.05
CA ASP A 9 -2.23 2.62 18.71
C ASP A 9 -2.68 2.53 17.25
N ARG A 10 -3.95 2.31 17.02
CA ARG A 10 -4.55 2.18 15.67
C ARG A 10 -5.36 3.40 15.24
N ILE A 11 -5.39 4.46 16.05
CA ILE A 11 -6.17 5.67 15.79
C ILE A 11 -5.27 6.83 15.40
N THR A 12 -4.30 7.16 16.26
CA THR A 12 -3.41 8.31 16.05
C THR A 12 -2.66 8.27 14.71
N PRO A 13 -2.16 7.12 14.21
CA PRO A 13 -1.51 7.06 12.91
C PRO A 13 -2.40 7.45 11.72
N GLY A 14 -3.73 7.41 11.89
CA GLY A 14 -4.71 7.86 10.88
C GLY A 14 -4.99 9.37 10.90
N LEU A 15 -4.55 10.07 11.94
CA LEU A 15 -4.72 11.51 12.04
C LEU A 15 -3.75 12.22 11.08
N ARG A 16 -4.24 13.31 10.49
CA ARG A 16 -3.40 14.12 9.61
C ARG A 16 -2.24 14.73 10.40
N PRO A 17 -0.98 14.52 9.99
CA PRO A 17 0.17 15.15 10.64
C PRO A 17 0.06 16.69 10.60
N GLU A 18 0.54 17.33 11.65
CA GLU A 18 0.67 18.79 11.67
C GLU A 18 1.77 19.25 10.69
N GLY A 19 1.58 20.46 10.15
CA GLY A 19 2.53 21.09 9.24
C GLY A 19 2.16 21.04 7.76
N PRO A 20 2.98 21.64 6.90
CA PRO A 20 2.71 21.73 5.47
C PRO A 20 2.93 20.37 4.77
N ALA A 21 2.05 20.03 3.85
CA ALA A 21 2.21 18.86 3.01
C ALA A 21 3.46 18.98 2.12
N TRP A 22 4.19 17.86 1.92
CA TRP A 22 5.34 17.79 1.01
C TRP A 22 4.91 17.73 -0.46
N GLY A 23 3.72 17.18 -0.72
CA GLY A 23 3.17 17.01 -2.05
C GLY A 23 1.68 16.71 -2.02
N TYR A 24 1.12 16.53 -3.20
CA TYR A 24 -0.28 16.20 -3.41
C TYR A 24 -0.39 14.92 -4.21
N GLN A 25 -1.37 14.10 -3.84
CA GLN A 25 -1.77 12.92 -4.59
C GLN A 25 -3.21 12.57 -4.22
N ASN A 26 -3.95 12.03 -5.18
CA ASN A 26 -5.27 11.46 -4.95
C ASN A 26 -5.24 10.00 -5.36
N TRP A 27 -5.82 9.14 -4.54
CA TRP A 27 -5.98 7.73 -4.84
C TRP A 27 -7.42 7.48 -5.23
N ARG A 28 -7.61 6.92 -6.43
CA ARG A 28 -8.92 6.66 -7.00
C ARG A 28 -9.05 5.19 -7.35
N ARG A 29 -10.29 4.70 -7.32
CA ARG A 29 -10.63 3.34 -7.77
C ARG A 29 -9.77 2.28 -7.10
N LEU A 30 -9.54 2.41 -5.78
CA LEU A 30 -8.78 1.44 -5.00
C LEU A 30 -9.57 0.13 -4.90
N LEU A 31 -8.90 -0.97 -5.21
CA LEU A 31 -9.37 -2.31 -4.92
C LEU A 31 -8.43 -2.95 -3.90
N PHE A 32 -8.96 -3.37 -2.77
CA PHE A 32 -8.19 -4.06 -1.74
C PHE A 32 -8.46 -5.56 -1.80
N LEU A 33 -7.47 -6.34 -2.17
CA LEU A 33 -7.53 -7.81 -2.18
C LEU A 33 -6.60 -8.34 -1.10
N HIS A 34 -7.11 -9.24 -0.24
CA HIS A 34 -6.33 -9.74 0.88
C HIS A 34 -6.44 -11.26 1.00
N TRP A 35 -5.34 -11.87 1.40
CA TRP A 35 -5.26 -13.30 1.68
C TRP A 35 -4.62 -13.52 3.04
N ALA A 36 -5.24 -14.38 3.86
CA ALA A 36 -4.60 -14.92 5.04
C ALA A 36 -3.46 -15.84 4.62
N VAL A 37 -2.30 -15.70 5.28
CA VAL A 37 -1.10 -16.47 4.96
C VAL A 37 -0.46 -17.03 6.24
N PRO A 38 0.27 -18.15 6.16
CA PRO A 38 0.98 -18.69 7.32
C PRO A 38 2.00 -17.69 7.87
N VAL A 39 1.93 -17.37 9.16
CA VAL A 39 2.81 -16.42 9.85
C VAL A 39 4.29 -16.78 9.65
N VAL A 40 4.64 -18.07 9.77
CA VAL A 40 6.02 -18.56 9.61
C VAL A 40 6.56 -18.31 8.18
N ALA A 41 5.73 -18.47 7.17
CA ALA A 41 6.13 -18.20 5.79
C ALA A 41 6.34 -16.70 5.57
N LEU A 42 5.41 -15.86 6.04
CA LEU A 42 5.49 -14.41 5.89
C LEU A 42 6.69 -13.82 6.65
N ARG A 43 6.98 -14.34 7.86
CA ARG A 43 8.09 -13.89 8.70
C ARG A 43 9.46 -13.97 8.00
N ARG A 44 9.63 -14.93 7.09
CA ARG A 44 10.88 -15.12 6.32
C ARG A 44 11.08 -14.05 5.24
N LEU A 45 10.01 -13.39 4.83
CA LEU A 45 10.00 -12.40 3.76
C LEU A 45 10.03 -10.94 4.27
N VAL A 46 9.78 -10.74 5.56
CA VAL A 46 9.76 -9.41 6.18
C VAL A 46 11.04 -9.19 6.96
N PRO A 47 11.74 -8.05 6.85
CA PRO A 47 12.94 -7.75 7.62
C PRO A 47 12.74 -7.93 9.14
N ARG A 48 13.80 -8.33 9.85
CA ARG A 48 13.73 -8.59 11.29
C ARG A 48 13.52 -7.33 12.12
N SER A 49 13.82 -6.17 11.56
CA SER A 49 13.59 -4.84 12.14
C SER A 49 12.12 -4.48 12.31
N PHE A 50 11.21 -5.24 11.67
CA PHE A 50 9.77 -5.08 11.78
C PHE A 50 9.12 -6.29 12.44
N GLU A 51 8.16 -6.06 13.31
CA GLU A 51 7.26 -7.10 13.83
C GLU A 51 6.09 -7.30 12.85
N LEU A 52 5.61 -8.54 12.70
CA LEU A 52 4.38 -8.77 11.93
C LEU A 52 3.18 -8.28 12.73
N ASP A 53 2.35 -7.46 12.11
CA ASP A 53 1.04 -7.09 12.67
C ASP A 53 0.01 -8.17 12.31
N LEU A 54 -0.58 -8.79 13.31
CA LEU A 54 -1.50 -9.90 13.16
C LEU A 54 -2.90 -9.51 13.61
N HIS A 55 -3.92 -9.87 12.85
CA HIS A 55 -5.31 -9.75 13.26
C HIS A 55 -5.77 -11.08 13.86
N TYR A 56 -6.00 -11.09 15.18
CA TYR A 56 -6.32 -12.32 15.94
C TYR A 56 -5.40 -13.50 15.59
N GLY A 57 -4.07 -13.26 15.55
CA GLY A 57 -3.07 -14.28 15.25
C GLY A 57 -2.90 -14.63 13.77
N THR A 58 -3.64 -14.00 12.87
CA THR A 58 -3.58 -14.24 11.42
C THR A 58 -2.79 -13.15 10.71
N ALA A 59 -1.85 -13.55 9.87
CA ALA A 59 -1.10 -12.65 8.99
C ALA A 59 -1.79 -12.51 7.63
N TYR A 60 -1.64 -11.34 7.01
CA TYR A 60 -2.26 -11.03 5.72
C TYR A 60 -1.26 -10.46 4.72
N VAL A 61 -1.46 -10.82 3.45
CA VAL A 61 -0.85 -10.16 2.30
C VAL A 61 -1.94 -9.45 1.52
N GLY A 62 -1.68 -8.22 1.10
CA GLY A 62 -2.59 -7.42 0.29
C GLY A 62 -2.03 -7.12 -1.10
N VAL A 63 -2.89 -7.14 -2.11
CA VAL A 63 -2.63 -6.58 -3.44
C VAL A 63 -3.62 -5.44 -3.66
N VAL A 64 -3.10 -4.26 -3.96
CA VAL A 64 -3.92 -3.05 -4.09
C VAL A 64 -3.64 -2.37 -5.42
N PRO A 65 -4.45 -2.62 -6.47
CA PRO A 65 -4.43 -1.84 -7.70
C PRO A 65 -5.28 -0.56 -7.55
N PHE A 66 -4.79 0.57 -8.08
CA PHE A 66 -5.47 1.85 -8.02
C PHE A 66 -4.97 2.86 -9.06
N VAL A 67 -5.61 4.01 -9.10
CA VAL A 67 -5.21 5.15 -9.92
C VAL A 67 -4.59 6.22 -9.04
N MET A 68 -3.39 6.65 -9.36
CA MET A 68 -2.74 7.84 -8.81
C MET A 68 -3.11 9.05 -9.67
N GLU A 69 -3.67 10.09 -9.05
CA GLU A 69 -4.05 11.33 -9.73
C GLU A 69 -3.43 12.55 -9.05
N GLY A 70 -2.99 13.50 -9.87
CA GLY A 70 -2.50 14.79 -9.40
C GLY A 70 -1.19 14.72 -8.60
N VAL A 71 -0.36 13.69 -8.83
CA VAL A 71 0.89 13.47 -8.09
C VAL A 71 1.89 14.56 -8.43
N ARG A 72 2.23 15.39 -7.46
CA ARG A 72 3.20 16.48 -7.63
C ARG A 72 3.78 16.95 -6.30
N PRO A 73 5.00 17.47 -6.26
CA PRO A 73 5.52 18.22 -5.11
C PRO A 73 4.67 19.46 -4.80
N ARG A 74 4.64 19.90 -3.55
CA ARG A 74 3.82 21.05 -3.12
C ARG A 74 4.09 22.32 -3.92
N LEU A 75 5.35 22.60 -4.22
CA LEU A 75 5.76 23.81 -4.91
C LEU A 75 5.73 23.70 -6.44
N ALA A 76 5.48 22.51 -6.98
CA ALA A 76 5.39 22.31 -8.42
C ALA A 76 4.04 22.81 -8.98
N PRO A 77 4.03 23.44 -10.16
CA PRO A 77 2.80 23.89 -10.80
C PRO A 77 1.79 22.73 -11.03
N PRO A 78 0.48 22.96 -10.93
CA PRO A 78 -0.53 21.93 -11.21
C PRO A 78 -0.40 21.25 -12.57
N ALA A 79 0.08 21.97 -13.59
CA ALA A 79 0.32 21.44 -14.92
C ALA A 79 1.41 20.35 -15.00
N THR A 80 2.25 20.21 -13.97
CA THR A 80 3.28 19.17 -13.88
C THR A 80 2.78 17.90 -13.18
N ALA A 81 1.53 17.87 -12.75
CA ALA A 81 0.94 16.75 -12.06
C ALA A 81 0.88 15.49 -12.94
N MET A 82 1.27 14.36 -12.38
CA MET A 82 1.27 13.07 -13.05
C MET A 82 0.05 12.24 -12.64
N ASN A 83 -0.51 11.53 -13.62
CA ASN A 83 -1.55 10.53 -13.41
C ASN A 83 -1.06 9.20 -13.97
N PHE A 84 -1.19 8.12 -13.19
CA PHE A 84 -0.76 6.79 -13.62
C PHE A 84 -1.45 5.70 -12.79
N LEU A 85 -1.41 4.46 -13.31
CA LEU A 85 -1.88 3.29 -12.58
C LEU A 85 -0.75 2.75 -11.70
N GLU A 86 -1.13 2.27 -10.51
CA GLU A 86 -0.22 1.63 -9.56
C GLU A 86 -0.84 0.35 -9.00
N THR A 87 0.01 -0.63 -8.73
CA THR A 87 -0.34 -1.83 -7.97
C THR A 87 0.72 -2.02 -6.90
N ASN A 88 0.33 -2.16 -5.64
CA ASN A 88 1.26 -2.57 -4.60
C ASN A 88 0.96 -3.97 -4.06
N VAL A 89 2.02 -4.68 -3.66
CA VAL A 89 1.95 -5.91 -2.89
C VAL A 89 2.53 -5.62 -1.52
N ARG A 90 1.72 -5.79 -0.48
CA ARG A 90 2.05 -5.33 0.86
C ARG A 90 1.69 -6.34 1.94
N THR A 91 2.29 -6.16 3.10
CA THR A 91 1.88 -6.80 4.35
C THR A 91 1.84 -5.79 5.49
N TYR A 92 1.41 -6.25 6.64
CA TYR A 92 1.14 -5.45 7.83
C TYR A 92 2.24 -5.67 8.86
N VAL A 93 2.81 -4.59 9.35
CA VAL A 93 3.92 -4.62 10.28
C VAL A 93 3.73 -3.56 11.38
N VAL A 94 4.47 -3.77 12.48
CA VAL A 94 4.60 -2.79 13.56
C VAL A 94 6.08 -2.46 13.71
N LYS A 95 6.38 -1.18 13.88
CA LYS A 95 7.70 -0.72 14.28
C LYS A 95 7.56 0.27 15.43
N ASP A 96 8.25 0.02 16.54
CA ASP A 96 8.23 0.89 17.72
C ASP A 96 6.80 1.22 18.21
N GLY A 97 5.89 0.23 18.17
CA GLY A 97 4.49 0.36 18.56
C GLY A 97 3.58 1.02 17.49
N VAL A 98 4.15 1.50 16.38
CA VAL A 98 3.39 2.15 15.29
C VAL A 98 3.01 1.12 14.22
N PRO A 99 1.71 0.92 13.94
CA PRO A 99 1.25 0.02 12.89
C PRO A 99 1.36 0.67 11.50
N GLY A 100 1.77 -0.12 10.53
CA GLY A 100 1.91 0.35 9.15
C GLY A 100 1.98 -0.80 8.14
N VAL A 101 2.43 -0.49 6.95
CA VAL A 101 2.61 -1.45 5.86
C VAL A 101 4.07 -1.55 5.44
N TYR A 102 4.46 -2.75 5.04
CA TYR A 102 5.72 -3.03 4.36
C TYR A 102 5.42 -3.49 2.94
N PHE A 103 6.08 -2.89 1.95
CA PHE A 103 5.86 -3.22 0.54
C PHE A 103 6.87 -4.26 0.04
N PHE A 104 6.39 -5.37 -0.48
CA PHE A 104 7.19 -6.34 -1.23
C PHE A 104 7.50 -5.84 -2.63
N SER A 105 6.54 -5.15 -3.26
CA SER A 105 6.73 -4.50 -4.56
C SER A 105 5.68 -3.42 -4.79
N LEU A 106 6.07 -2.44 -5.61
CA LEU A 106 5.18 -1.43 -6.17
C LEU A 106 5.40 -1.40 -7.68
N GLU A 107 4.34 -1.56 -8.44
CA GLU A 107 4.34 -1.45 -9.89
C GLU A 107 3.66 -0.18 -10.31
N ALA A 108 4.30 0.60 -11.19
CA ALA A 108 3.70 1.81 -11.74
C ALA A 108 3.81 1.85 -13.27
N ALA A 109 2.78 2.41 -13.91
CA ALA A 109 2.75 2.57 -15.36
C ALA A 109 3.67 3.70 -15.86
N SER A 110 4.06 4.62 -14.98
CA SER A 110 4.94 5.74 -15.31
C SER A 110 6.40 5.42 -15.02
N ARG A 111 7.25 5.37 -16.04
CA ARG A 111 8.71 5.19 -15.87
C ARG A 111 9.34 6.32 -15.07
N LEU A 112 8.88 7.55 -15.30
CA LEU A 112 9.37 8.71 -14.55
C LEU A 112 9.02 8.62 -13.07
N ALA A 113 7.77 8.26 -12.75
CA ALA A 113 7.35 8.05 -11.35
C ALA A 113 8.18 6.96 -10.66
N VAL A 114 8.46 5.84 -11.35
CA VAL A 114 9.32 4.76 -10.84
C VAL A 114 10.72 5.27 -10.51
N GLN A 115 11.34 6.05 -11.40
CA GLN A 115 12.69 6.58 -11.17
C GLN A 115 12.74 7.54 -9.99
N VAL A 116 11.81 8.51 -9.94
CA VAL A 116 11.72 9.48 -8.85
C VAL A 116 11.47 8.78 -7.51
N ALA A 117 10.53 7.83 -7.46
CA ALA A 117 10.20 7.12 -6.23
C ALA A 117 11.37 6.26 -5.70
N ARG A 118 12.13 5.60 -6.57
CA ARG A 118 13.33 4.85 -6.18
C ARG A 118 14.41 5.75 -5.57
N LEU A 119 14.63 6.92 -6.18
CA LEU A 119 15.64 7.86 -5.72
C LEU A 119 15.26 8.50 -4.38
N MET A 120 13.98 8.89 -4.21
CA MET A 120 13.55 9.65 -3.04
C MET A 120 13.19 8.77 -1.84
N PHE A 121 12.58 7.60 -2.07
CA PHE A 121 11.95 6.84 -1.00
C PHE A 121 12.55 5.44 -0.77
N ALA A 122 13.54 5.02 -1.57
CA ALA A 122 14.13 3.66 -1.50
C ALA A 122 13.06 2.53 -1.52
N LEU A 123 11.98 2.74 -2.26
CA LEU A 123 10.89 1.78 -2.40
C LEU A 123 11.13 0.83 -3.57
N PRO A 124 10.69 -0.44 -3.48
CA PRO A 124 10.87 -1.48 -4.51
C PRO A 124 9.91 -1.27 -5.69
N TYR A 125 10.00 -0.10 -6.35
CA TYR A 125 9.20 0.23 -7.52
C TYR A 125 9.69 -0.49 -8.78
N HIS A 126 8.75 -1.00 -9.55
CA HIS A 126 8.97 -1.61 -10.86
C HIS A 126 8.10 -0.94 -11.91
N HIS A 127 8.63 -0.79 -13.12
CA HIS A 127 7.81 -0.39 -14.24
C HIS A 127 6.92 -1.56 -14.70
N ALA A 128 5.65 -1.27 -14.99
CA ALA A 128 4.71 -2.25 -15.52
C ALA A 128 3.85 -1.66 -16.63
N SER A 129 3.49 -2.49 -17.61
CA SER A 129 2.43 -2.16 -18.56
C SER A 129 1.08 -2.42 -17.88
N MET A 130 0.27 -1.38 -17.73
CA MET A 130 -0.97 -1.44 -16.97
C MET A 130 -2.15 -0.92 -17.76
N ARG A 131 -3.33 -1.49 -17.51
CA ARG A 131 -4.58 -1.09 -18.15
C ARG A 131 -5.75 -1.23 -17.18
N LEU A 132 -6.61 -0.21 -17.17
CA LEU A 132 -7.85 -0.16 -16.42
C LEU A 132 -8.98 0.16 -17.37
N GLU A 133 -9.97 -0.70 -17.46
CA GLU A 133 -11.11 -0.58 -18.37
C GLU A 133 -12.43 -0.73 -17.62
N GLY A 134 -13.48 -0.12 -18.16
CA GLY A 134 -14.82 -0.22 -17.61
C GLY A 134 -15.13 0.76 -16.47
N GLY A 135 -16.29 0.56 -15.87
CA GLY A 135 -16.89 1.38 -14.81
C GLY A 135 -17.26 0.57 -13.57
N PRO A 136 -18.02 1.16 -12.62
CA PRO A 136 -18.38 0.50 -11.36
C PRO A 136 -19.03 -0.88 -11.52
N GLU A 137 -19.88 -1.05 -12.52
CA GLU A 137 -20.60 -2.32 -12.73
C GLU A 137 -19.71 -3.44 -13.28
N SER A 138 -18.64 -3.08 -14.01
CA SER A 138 -17.72 -4.06 -14.60
C SER A 138 -16.37 -3.38 -14.83
N THR A 139 -15.41 -3.64 -13.96
CA THR A 139 -14.05 -3.10 -14.03
C THR A 139 -13.07 -4.24 -14.29
N ARG A 140 -12.18 -4.04 -15.26
CA ARG A 140 -11.05 -4.94 -15.51
C ARG A 140 -9.74 -4.19 -15.32
N TYR A 141 -8.88 -4.72 -14.46
CA TYR A 141 -7.53 -4.18 -14.22
C TYR A 141 -6.48 -5.22 -14.58
N ARG A 142 -5.44 -4.79 -15.30
CA ARG A 142 -4.31 -5.64 -15.71
C ARG A 142 -3.00 -4.92 -15.44
N SER A 143 -2.03 -5.65 -14.93
CA SER A 143 -0.64 -5.21 -14.75
C SER A 143 0.31 -6.31 -15.20
N ARG A 144 1.34 -5.95 -16.00
CA ARG A 144 2.43 -6.83 -16.39
C ARG A 144 3.75 -6.15 -16.09
N ARG A 145 4.48 -6.67 -15.13
CA ARG A 145 5.80 -6.16 -14.73
C ARG A 145 6.81 -6.32 -15.88
N SER A 146 7.53 -5.23 -16.18
CA SER A 146 8.64 -5.27 -17.13
C SER A 146 9.82 -6.08 -16.56
N GLY A 147 10.43 -6.92 -17.41
CA GLY A 147 11.60 -7.71 -17.05
C GLY A 147 11.29 -9.09 -16.46
N SER A 148 10.40 -9.21 -15.48
CA SER A 148 10.05 -10.51 -14.87
C SER A 148 8.84 -11.20 -15.52
N GLY A 149 7.99 -10.43 -16.20
CA GLY A 149 6.75 -10.93 -16.78
C GLY A 149 5.65 -11.26 -15.76
N ALA A 150 5.84 -10.94 -14.47
CA ALA A 150 4.81 -11.11 -13.45
C ALA A 150 3.51 -10.42 -13.89
N LEU A 151 2.41 -11.16 -13.81
CA LEU A 151 1.10 -10.76 -14.31
C LEU A 151 0.09 -10.71 -13.18
N PHE A 152 -0.63 -9.60 -13.10
CA PHE A 152 -1.83 -9.46 -12.27
C PHE A 152 -3.01 -9.10 -13.17
N ASN A 153 -4.13 -9.80 -13.01
CA ASN A 153 -5.35 -9.55 -13.76
C ASN A 153 -6.55 -9.80 -12.85
N VAL A 154 -7.43 -8.82 -12.73
CA VAL A 154 -8.64 -8.90 -11.93
C VAL A 154 -9.81 -8.30 -12.68
N HIS A 155 -10.99 -8.91 -12.48
CA HIS A 155 -12.27 -8.41 -12.94
C HIS A 155 -13.19 -8.30 -11.71
N TYR A 156 -13.81 -7.14 -11.53
CA TYR A 156 -14.67 -6.90 -10.36
C TYR A 156 -15.80 -5.93 -10.69
N SER A 157 -16.81 -5.93 -9.86
CA SER A 157 -17.87 -4.91 -9.81
C SER A 157 -17.94 -4.29 -8.42
N VAL A 158 -18.42 -3.05 -8.35
CA VAL A 158 -18.64 -2.35 -7.08
C VAL A 158 -20.06 -2.64 -6.62
N GLY A 159 -20.20 -3.22 -5.44
CA GLY A 159 -21.48 -3.51 -4.80
C GLY A 159 -22.01 -2.31 -4.00
N GLN A 160 -22.90 -2.61 -3.08
CA GLN A 160 -23.47 -1.61 -2.16
C GLN A 160 -22.40 -1.06 -1.21
N ALA A 161 -22.47 0.24 -0.94
CA ALA A 161 -21.57 0.89 0.05
C ALA A 161 -21.88 0.37 1.47
N LEU A 162 -20.84 -0.07 2.17
CA LEU A 162 -20.94 -0.62 3.54
C LEU A 162 -20.71 0.44 4.62
N GLY A 163 -20.29 1.65 4.24
CA GLY A 163 -19.90 2.70 5.18
C GLY A 163 -18.47 2.58 5.72
N PRO A 164 -18.10 3.40 6.71
CA PRO A 164 -16.78 3.37 7.34
C PRO A 164 -16.51 2.06 8.07
N SER A 165 -15.25 1.60 8.06
CA SER A 165 -14.83 0.43 8.81
C SER A 165 -14.88 0.68 10.33
N LEU A 166 -15.30 -0.31 11.09
CA LEU A 166 -15.37 -0.23 12.55
C LEU A 166 -14.00 -0.56 13.17
N LEU A 167 -13.59 0.23 14.16
CA LEU A 167 -12.35 -0.06 14.93
C LEU A 167 -12.40 -1.49 15.49
N GLY A 168 -11.33 -2.24 15.28
CA GLY A 168 -11.21 -3.63 15.69
C GLY A 168 -11.73 -4.65 14.67
N SER A 169 -12.49 -4.23 13.64
CA SER A 169 -12.88 -5.13 12.55
C SER A 169 -11.69 -5.50 11.66
N LEU A 170 -11.85 -6.55 10.87
CA LEU A 170 -10.85 -6.98 9.89
C LEU A 170 -10.65 -5.90 8.81
N GLU A 171 -11.73 -5.28 8.36
CA GLU A 171 -11.70 -4.20 7.36
C GLU A 171 -10.86 -3.03 7.87
N HIS A 172 -11.08 -2.58 9.11
CA HIS A 172 -10.30 -1.51 9.72
C HIS A 172 -8.81 -1.92 9.80
N PHE A 173 -8.53 -3.15 10.24
CA PHE A 173 -7.15 -3.66 10.30
C PHE A 173 -6.46 -3.65 8.93
N LEU A 174 -7.16 -4.00 7.86
CA LEU A 174 -6.61 -4.14 6.51
C LEU A 174 -6.51 -2.83 5.74
N ILE A 175 -7.42 -1.86 6.00
CA ILE A 175 -7.56 -0.65 5.18
C ILE A 175 -6.95 0.57 5.84
N GLU A 176 -7.15 0.76 7.15
CA GLU A 176 -6.72 1.95 7.88
C GLU A 176 -5.22 1.90 8.22
N ARG A 177 -4.37 2.06 7.19
CA ARG A 177 -2.91 1.98 7.27
C ARG A 177 -2.27 3.16 6.55
N TYR A 178 -1.69 4.07 7.30
CA TYR A 178 -1.18 5.34 6.80
C TYR A 178 0.35 5.44 6.88
N TRP A 179 1.00 4.61 7.71
CA TRP A 179 2.45 4.56 7.81
C TRP A 179 3.03 3.49 6.89
N LEU A 180 4.10 3.87 6.23
CA LEU A 180 4.87 3.06 5.30
C LEU A 180 6.27 2.86 5.89
N PHE A 181 6.70 1.61 6.00
CA PHE A 181 8.03 1.27 6.46
C PHE A 181 8.86 0.69 5.32
N THR A 182 10.10 1.15 5.22
CA THR A 182 11.11 0.62 4.30
C THR A 182 12.39 0.34 5.05
N GLU A 183 13.19 -0.59 4.53
CA GLU A 183 14.55 -0.82 4.99
C GLU A 183 15.50 -0.47 3.84
N ARG A 184 16.51 0.36 4.11
CA ARG A 184 17.60 0.58 3.15
C ARG A 184 18.58 -0.55 3.32
N GLU A 185 18.92 -1.27 2.26
CA GLU A 185 20.05 -2.20 2.30
C GLU A 185 21.33 -1.41 2.64
N GLY A 186 21.98 -1.73 3.77
CA GLY A 186 23.31 -1.21 4.09
C GLY A 186 23.41 -0.20 5.24
N THR A 187 22.51 -0.21 6.22
CA THR A 187 22.77 0.45 7.52
C THR A 187 22.69 -0.54 8.66
#